data_dcc62dceda8e51dfc5bcdae880423e3e
#
_entry.id   dcc62dceda8e51dfc5bcdae880423e3e
#
_cell.length_a   1.000
_cell.length_b   1.000
_cell.length_c   1.000
_cell.angle_alpha   90.00
_cell.angle_beta   90.00
_cell.angle_gamma   90.00
#
_symmetry.space_group_name_H-M   'P 1'
#
loop_
_entity.id
_entity.type
_entity.pdbx_description
1 polymer ?
#
loop_
_entity_poly.entity_id
_entity_poly.type
_entity_poly.pdbx_seq_one_letter_code
_entity_poly.pdbx_strand_id
1 'polypeptide(L)'
;DETLAGKEVIYKVTVQNVRREGELTDEWVAKNTDYTTVDDYRESIRSELEKNAKESAQEVLKNTAWSTVLENSEVKEYPQEDVDKAVSEFKKSMEVYAKQADMTLEEFTDSQGISQDDFDEQCQQYAEGKVKQNLIVQGIMDAEGLSLDDKESLQLQDKLVEQMGVSSIAELVGT
;
A
#
# COMPACT_ATOMS: atom_id res chain seq x y z
N ASP A 1 24.22 26.54 -23.81
CA ASP A 1 23.91 27.97 -23.83
C ASP A 1 24.41 28.54 -25.19
N GLU A 2 23.47 28.90 -26.07
CA GLU A 2 23.76 29.37 -27.43
C GLU A 2 24.60 30.68 -27.44
N THR A 3 24.56 31.43 -26.33
CA THR A 3 25.33 32.69 -26.21
C THR A 3 26.83 32.44 -26.02
N LEU A 4 27.25 31.25 -25.62
CA LEU A 4 28.64 30.85 -25.39
C LEU A 4 29.16 29.88 -26.47
N ALA A 5 28.31 29.43 -27.40
CA ALA A 5 28.72 28.53 -28.46
C ALA A 5 29.83 29.12 -29.33
N GLY A 6 30.96 28.42 -29.49
CA GLY A 6 32.09 28.84 -30.29
C GLY A 6 32.97 29.91 -29.66
N LYS A 7 32.76 30.32 -28.39
CA LYS A 7 33.60 31.27 -27.67
C LYS A 7 34.53 30.55 -26.71
N GLU A 8 35.75 31.07 -26.57
CA GLU A 8 36.68 30.63 -25.52
C GLU A 8 36.20 31.20 -24.18
N VAL A 9 35.94 30.31 -23.19
CA VAL A 9 35.51 30.72 -21.86
C VAL A 9 36.46 30.20 -20.80
N ILE A 10 36.74 31.05 -19.81
CA ILE A 10 37.60 30.72 -18.68
C ILE A 10 36.74 30.60 -17.43
N TYR A 11 36.72 29.41 -16.83
CA TYR A 11 36.01 29.16 -15.57
C TYR A 11 36.98 29.27 -14.39
N LYS A 12 36.69 30.19 -13.46
CA LYS A 12 37.40 30.26 -12.18
C LYS A 12 36.58 29.51 -11.13
N VAL A 13 37.03 28.33 -10.75
CA VAL A 13 36.37 27.48 -9.76
C VAL A 13 37.11 27.61 -8.42
N THR A 14 36.35 27.94 -7.37
CA THR A 14 36.84 27.92 -5.99
C THR A 14 36.16 26.76 -5.26
N VAL A 15 36.91 25.76 -4.86
CA VAL A 15 36.39 24.63 -4.08
C VAL A 15 36.17 25.10 -2.64
N GLN A 16 34.91 25.14 -2.22
CA GLN A 16 34.54 25.58 -0.86
C GLN A 16 34.54 24.41 0.13
N ASN A 17 34.12 23.22 -0.32
CA ASN A 17 34.01 22.02 0.52
C ASN A 17 34.41 20.78 -0.27
N VAL A 18 35.14 19.88 0.37
CA VAL A 18 35.40 18.53 -0.12
C VAL A 18 34.81 17.54 0.87
N ARG A 19 33.80 16.80 0.45
CA ARG A 19 33.27 15.67 1.23
C ARG A 19 34.03 14.41 0.86
N ARG A 20 34.54 13.71 1.86
CA ARG A 20 35.17 12.38 1.70
C ARG A 20 34.37 11.38 2.50
N GLU A 21 34.29 10.17 2.02
CA GLU A 21 33.80 9.06 2.84
C GLU A 21 34.74 8.90 4.03
N GLY A 22 34.16 8.90 5.24
CA GLY A 22 34.91 8.63 6.47
C GLY A 22 35.03 7.12 6.68
N GLU A 23 36.05 6.69 7.38
CA GLU A 23 36.14 5.31 7.85
C GLU A 23 35.07 5.07 8.94
N LEU A 24 34.36 3.95 8.84
CA LEU A 24 33.47 3.50 9.89
C LEU A 24 34.33 2.90 11.02
N THR A 25 34.43 3.64 12.12
CA THR A 25 35.21 3.25 13.30
C THR A 25 34.31 3.02 14.50
N ASP A 26 34.80 2.28 15.51
CA ASP A 26 34.07 2.06 16.77
C ASP A 26 33.74 3.40 17.46
N GLU A 27 34.67 4.37 17.42
CA GLU A 27 34.40 5.70 17.96
C GLU A 27 33.25 6.42 17.25
N TRP A 28 33.19 6.29 15.92
CA TRP A 28 32.09 6.88 15.15
C TRP A 28 30.77 6.20 15.50
N VAL A 29 30.76 4.86 15.57
CA VAL A 29 29.59 4.06 15.93
C VAL A 29 29.07 4.42 17.30
N ALA A 30 29.93 4.43 18.32
CA ALA A 30 29.57 4.77 19.70
C ALA A 30 29.05 6.20 19.87
N LYS A 31 29.49 7.12 19.01
CA LYS A 31 29.02 8.51 19.04
C LYS A 31 27.71 8.75 18.31
N ASN A 32 27.39 7.97 17.27
CA ASN A 32 26.30 8.27 16.35
C ASN A 32 25.17 7.21 16.37
N THR A 33 25.35 6.10 17.08
CA THR A 33 24.41 4.99 17.18
C THR A 33 24.31 4.49 18.63
N ASP A 34 23.41 3.58 18.89
CA ASP A 34 23.26 2.91 20.19
C ASP A 34 24.25 1.71 20.37
N TYR A 35 25.13 1.50 19.43
CA TYR A 35 26.13 0.40 19.44
C TYR A 35 27.49 0.92 19.82
N THR A 36 28.37 0.04 20.29
CA THR A 36 29.71 0.39 20.73
C THR A 36 30.82 0.00 19.75
N THR A 37 30.54 -0.98 18.89
CA THR A 37 31.52 -1.47 17.90
C THR A 37 30.92 -1.50 16.49
N VAL A 38 31.79 -1.43 15.49
CA VAL A 38 31.41 -1.58 14.09
C VAL A 38 30.79 -2.94 13.80
N ASP A 39 31.27 -3.99 14.47
CA ASP A 39 30.76 -5.34 14.26
C ASP A 39 29.35 -5.52 14.82
N ASP A 40 29.06 -5.01 16.02
CA ASP A 40 27.70 -5.01 16.59
C ASP A 40 26.73 -4.22 15.72
N TYR A 41 27.16 -3.06 15.22
CA TYR A 41 26.36 -2.23 14.33
C TYR A 41 26.07 -2.93 13.00
N ARG A 42 27.06 -3.58 12.39
CA ARG A 42 26.87 -4.37 11.17
C ARG A 42 25.93 -5.55 11.38
N GLU A 43 26.07 -6.25 12.52
CA GLU A 43 25.21 -7.38 12.83
C GLU A 43 23.76 -6.94 13.05
N SER A 44 23.53 -5.79 13.70
CA SER A 44 22.18 -5.25 13.86
C SER A 44 21.55 -4.91 12.51
N ILE A 45 22.29 -4.24 11.61
CA ILE A 45 21.82 -3.94 10.25
C ILE A 45 21.53 -5.23 9.48
N ARG A 46 22.40 -6.24 9.57
CA ARG A 46 22.17 -7.53 8.92
C ARG A 46 20.91 -8.19 9.40
N SER A 47 20.73 -8.27 10.72
CA SER A 47 19.53 -8.86 11.33
C SER A 47 18.26 -8.14 10.90
N GLU A 48 18.28 -6.80 10.84
CA GLU A 48 17.16 -6.01 10.37
C GLU A 48 16.86 -6.24 8.89
N LEU A 49 17.89 -6.28 8.05
CA LEU A 49 17.74 -6.56 6.62
C LEU A 49 17.21 -7.97 6.36
N GLU A 50 17.67 -8.97 7.11
CA GLU A 50 17.18 -10.36 7.01
C GLU A 50 15.71 -10.45 7.45
N LYS A 51 15.35 -9.77 8.54
CA LYS A 51 13.96 -9.68 9.01
C LYS A 51 13.07 -9.05 7.94
N ASN A 52 13.46 -7.88 7.43
CA ASN A 52 12.70 -7.16 6.42
C ASN A 52 12.57 -7.95 5.12
N ALA A 53 13.64 -8.62 4.69
CA ALA A 53 13.61 -9.49 3.52
C ALA A 53 12.67 -10.69 3.70
N LYS A 54 12.64 -11.30 4.89
CA LYS A 54 11.71 -12.38 5.22
C LYS A 54 10.27 -11.94 5.24
N GLU A 55 9.98 -10.79 5.87
CA GLU A 55 8.64 -10.20 5.92
C GLU A 55 8.14 -9.84 4.51
N SER A 56 9.00 -9.21 3.71
CA SER A 56 8.71 -8.87 2.30
C SER A 56 8.44 -10.12 1.46
N ALA A 57 9.25 -11.16 1.61
CA ALA A 57 9.04 -12.43 0.90
C ALA A 57 7.72 -13.12 1.29
N GLN A 58 7.33 -13.04 2.56
CA GLN A 58 6.05 -13.56 3.03
C GLN A 58 4.86 -12.79 2.45
N GLU A 59 4.95 -11.46 2.38
CA GLU A 59 3.90 -10.64 1.76
C GLU A 59 3.78 -10.92 0.26
N VAL A 60 4.88 -11.02 -0.45
CA VAL A 60 4.88 -11.40 -1.87
C VAL A 60 4.24 -12.78 -2.07
N LEU A 61 4.58 -13.75 -1.22
CA LEU A 61 3.99 -15.10 -1.28
C LEU A 61 2.48 -15.08 -1.06
N LYS A 62 2.00 -14.37 -0.03
CA LYS A 62 0.57 -14.22 0.25
C LYS A 62 -0.17 -13.57 -0.91
N ASN A 63 0.36 -12.46 -1.42
CA ASN A 63 -0.26 -11.74 -2.53
C ASN A 63 -0.30 -12.59 -3.81
N THR A 64 0.79 -13.32 -4.09
CA THR A 64 0.84 -14.23 -5.26
C THR A 64 -0.16 -15.38 -5.11
N ALA A 65 -0.23 -15.99 -3.92
CA ALA A 65 -1.19 -17.06 -3.65
C ALA A 65 -2.63 -16.55 -3.80
N TRP A 66 -2.92 -15.36 -3.25
CA TRP A 66 -4.23 -14.73 -3.37
C TRP A 66 -4.61 -14.42 -4.82
N SER A 67 -3.69 -13.80 -5.57
CA SER A 67 -3.91 -13.53 -7.01
C SER A 67 -4.18 -14.81 -7.79
N THR A 68 -3.43 -15.88 -7.50
CA THR A 68 -3.65 -17.19 -8.12
C THR A 68 -5.03 -17.77 -7.80
N VAL A 69 -5.50 -17.62 -6.56
CA VAL A 69 -6.85 -18.04 -6.16
C VAL A 69 -7.90 -17.24 -6.92
N LEU A 70 -7.75 -15.91 -7.00
CA LEU A 70 -8.68 -15.04 -7.73
C LEU A 70 -8.74 -15.37 -9.23
N GLU A 71 -7.61 -15.62 -9.86
CA GLU A 71 -7.51 -15.96 -11.29
C GLU A 71 -8.16 -17.31 -11.61
N ASN A 72 -8.01 -18.29 -10.71
CA ASN A 72 -8.56 -19.64 -10.90
C ASN A 72 -9.97 -19.81 -10.34
N SER A 73 -10.57 -18.74 -9.78
CA SER A 73 -11.94 -18.78 -9.26
C SER A 73 -12.91 -18.14 -10.23
N GLU A 74 -14.05 -18.79 -10.42
CA GLU A 74 -15.15 -18.33 -11.23
C GLU A 74 -16.37 -18.06 -10.34
N VAL A 75 -16.94 -16.86 -10.44
CA VAL A 75 -18.21 -16.50 -9.82
C VAL A 75 -19.32 -16.75 -10.83
N LYS A 76 -20.25 -17.66 -10.52
CA LYS A 76 -21.35 -18.03 -11.42
C LYS A 76 -22.44 -16.96 -11.47
N GLU A 77 -22.67 -16.28 -10.37
CA GLU A 77 -23.71 -15.26 -10.24
C GLU A 77 -23.26 -14.22 -9.21
N TYR A 78 -23.41 -12.95 -9.58
CA TYR A 78 -23.14 -11.83 -8.68
C TYR A 78 -24.46 -11.38 -8.06
N PRO A 79 -24.59 -11.35 -6.71
CA PRO A 79 -25.74 -10.75 -6.06
C PRO A 79 -25.82 -9.26 -6.42
N GLN A 80 -26.89 -8.87 -7.12
CA GLN A 80 -27.01 -7.50 -7.64
C GLN A 80 -27.01 -6.45 -6.51
N GLU A 81 -27.62 -6.77 -5.37
CA GLU A 81 -27.63 -5.89 -4.20
C GLU A 81 -26.22 -5.58 -3.69
N ASP A 82 -25.33 -6.57 -3.66
CA ASP A 82 -23.94 -6.40 -3.23
C ASP A 82 -23.14 -5.56 -4.23
N VAL A 83 -23.40 -5.77 -5.52
CA VAL A 83 -22.76 -4.97 -6.59
C VAL A 83 -23.22 -3.51 -6.50
N ASP A 84 -24.53 -3.26 -6.39
CA ASP A 84 -25.09 -1.91 -6.30
C ASP A 84 -24.56 -1.17 -5.05
N LYS A 85 -24.47 -1.90 -3.92
CA LYS A 85 -23.86 -1.37 -2.70
C LYS A 85 -22.39 -0.98 -2.92
N ALA A 86 -21.60 -1.87 -3.52
CA ALA A 86 -20.17 -1.61 -3.79
C ALA A 86 -19.97 -0.45 -4.76
N VAL A 87 -20.80 -0.31 -5.80
CA VAL A 87 -20.81 0.85 -6.69
C VAL A 87 -21.08 2.15 -5.91
N SER A 88 -22.11 2.12 -5.06
CA SER A 88 -22.48 3.29 -4.24
C SER A 88 -21.35 3.70 -3.29
N GLU A 89 -20.72 2.73 -2.62
CA GLU A 89 -19.58 2.97 -1.72
C GLU A 89 -18.38 3.57 -2.47
N PHE A 90 -18.08 3.02 -3.64
CA PHE A 90 -16.98 3.54 -4.47
C PHE A 90 -17.24 4.97 -4.93
N LYS A 91 -18.45 5.26 -5.45
CA LYS A 91 -18.85 6.62 -5.84
C LYS A 91 -18.74 7.60 -4.68
N LYS A 92 -19.19 7.23 -3.48
CA LYS A 92 -19.04 8.06 -2.28
C LYS A 92 -17.59 8.31 -1.91
N SER A 93 -16.71 7.32 -2.04
CA SER A 93 -15.29 7.53 -1.79
C SER A 93 -14.67 8.50 -2.80
N MET A 94 -15.04 8.42 -4.08
CA MET A 94 -14.60 9.37 -5.11
C MET A 94 -15.14 10.79 -4.86
N GLU A 95 -16.38 10.93 -4.37
CA GLU A 95 -16.91 12.24 -3.96
C GLU A 95 -16.09 12.86 -2.82
N VAL A 96 -15.57 12.07 -1.89
CA VAL A 96 -14.68 12.58 -0.82
C VAL A 96 -13.39 13.14 -1.41
N TYR A 97 -12.78 12.43 -2.37
CA TYR A 97 -11.58 12.93 -3.06
C TYR A 97 -11.87 14.19 -3.89
N ALA A 98 -13.00 14.23 -4.60
CA ALA A 98 -13.41 15.40 -5.34
C ALA A 98 -13.58 16.64 -4.43
N LYS A 99 -14.24 16.44 -3.26
CA LYS A 99 -14.42 17.51 -2.26
C LYS A 99 -13.10 18.01 -1.67
N GLN A 100 -12.09 17.14 -1.48
CA GLN A 100 -10.77 17.55 -1.03
C GLN A 100 -10.05 18.44 -2.06
N ALA A 101 -10.43 18.32 -3.34
CA ALA A 101 -9.95 19.15 -4.42
C ALA A 101 -10.86 20.38 -4.71
N ASP A 102 -11.85 20.65 -3.84
CA ASP A 102 -12.87 21.70 -4.04
C ASP A 102 -13.67 21.54 -5.36
N MET A 103 -13.92 20.29 -5.78
CA MET A 103 -14.61 19.93 -7.01
C MET A 103 -15.86 19.09 -6.74
N THR A 104 -16.81 19.13 -7.68
CA THR A 104 -17.84 18.08 -7.78
C THR A 104 -17.23 16.80 -8.34
N LEU A 105 -17.93 15.67 -8.21
CA LEU A 105 -17.46 14.40 -8.79
C LEU A 105 -17.31 14.49 -10.32
N GLU A 106 -18.26 15.16 -11.00
CA GLU A 106 -18.23 15.38 -12.44
C GLU A 106 -17.01 16.21 -12.87
N GLU A 107 -16.77 17.35 -12.20
CA GLU A 107 -15.59 18.19 -12.45
C GLU A 107 -14.29 17.44 -12.19
N PHE A 108 -14.27 16.57 -11.17
CA PHE A 108 -13.10 15.77 -10.84
C PHE A 108 -12.82 14.72 -11.91
N THR A 109 -13.82 13.97 -12.38
CA THR A 109 -13.66 12.98 -13.47
C THR A 109 -13.28 13.65 -14.78
N ASP A 110 -13.91 14.77 -15.13
CA ASP A 110 -13.56 15.56 -16.32
C ASP A 110 -12.12 16.06 -16.28
N SER A 111 -11.65 16.50 -15.11
CA SER A 111 -10.26 16.95 -14.94
C SER A 111 -9.23 15.84 -15.19
N GLN A 112 -9.64 14.57 -14.97
CA GLN A 112 -8.83 13.39 -15.26
C GLN A 112 -9.02 12.87 -16.70
N GLY A 113 -9.89 13.50 -17.49
CA GLY A 113 -10.21 13.08 -18.85
C GLY A 113 -11.08 11.83 -18.93
N ILE A 114 -11.83 11.53 -17.86
CA ILE A 114 -12.70 10.35 -17.75
C ILE A 114 -14.13 10.80 -18.02
N SER A 115 -14.78 10.26 -19.07
CA SER A 115 -16.19 10.50 -19.34
C SER A 115 -17.09 9.87 -18.27
N GLN A 116 -18.33 10.35 -18.16
CA GLN A 116 -19.29 9.78 -17.21
C GLN A 116 -19.56 8.29 -17.49
N ASP A 117 -19.67 7.90 -18.76
CA ASP A 117 -19.89 6.51 -19.16
C ASP A 117 -18.68 5.62 -18.77
N ASP A 118 -17.45 6.09 -19.03
CA ASP A 118 -16.23 5.39 -18.63
C ASP A 118 -16.12 5.28 -17.09
N PHE A 119 -16.52 6.33 -16.37
CA PHE A 119 -16.52 6.31 -14.91
C PHE A 119 -17.53 5.30 -14.35
N ASP A 120 -18.74 5.26 -14.91
CA ASP A 120 -19.76 4.29 -14.51
C ASP A 120 -19.31 2.85 -14.80
N GLU A 121 -18.66 2.60 -15.94
CA GLU A 121 -18.05 1.31 -16.25
C GLU A 121 -16.93 0.93 -15.26
N GLN A 122 -16.06 1.87 -14.92
CA GLN A 122 -15.02 1.65 -13.89
C GLN A 122 -15.63 1.35 -12.52
N CYS A 123 -16.70 2.04 -12.13
CA CYS A 123 -17.43 1.76 -10.89
C CYS A 123 -17.98 0.34 -10.87
N GLN A 124 -18.56 -0.11 -11.98
CA GLN A 124 -19.11 -1.45 -12.12
C GLN A 124 -17.99 -2.52 -12.05
N GLN A 125 -16.90 -2.34 -12.79
CA GLN A 125 -15.76 -3.26 -12.78
C GLN A 125 -15.12 -3.36 -11.39
N TYR A 126 -14.96 -2.25 -10.70
CA TYR A 126 -14.47 -2.23 -9.33
C TYR A 126 -15.40 -3.00 -8.38
N ALA A 127 -16.70 -2.74 -8.47
CA ALA A 127 -17.70 -3.37 -7.63
C ALA A 127 -17.74 -4.89 -7.83
N GLU A 128 -17.76 -5.35 -9.09
CA GLU A 128 -17.72 -6.78 -9.40
C GLU A 128 -16.44 -7.43 -8.89
N GLY A 129 -15.29 -6.77 -9.04
CA GLY A 129 -14.02 -7.24 -8.49
C GLY A 129 -14.04 -7.37 -6.97
N LYS A 130 -14.63 -6.39 -6.25
CA LYS A 130 -14.80 -6.42 -4.80
C LYS A 130 -15.74 -7.54 -4.36
N VAL A 131 -16.90 -7.66 -5.01
CA VAL A 131 -17.88 -8.71 -4.70
C VAL A 131 -17.32 -10.09 -5.02
N LYS A 132 -16.58 -10.26 -6.13
CA LYS A 132 -15.86 -11.50 -6.44
C LYS A 132 -14.95 -11.93 -5.30
N GLN A 133 -14.12 -11.01 -4.80
CA GLN A 133 -13.21 -11.31 -3.69
C GLN A 133 -13.98 -11.75 -2.43
N ASN A 134 -15.04 -11.04 -2.07
CA ASN A 134 -15.86 -11.38 -0.90
C ASN A 134 -16.50 -12.76 -1.02
N LEU A 135 -17.07 -13.09 -2.18
CA LEU A 135 -17.68 -14.40 -2.43
C LEU A 135 -16.66 -15.54 -2.37
N ILE A 136 -15.43 -15.31 -2.88
CA ILE A 136 -14.36 -16.30 -2.80
C ILE A 136 -13.92 -16.50 -1.37
N VAL A 137 -13.73 -15.41 -0.60
CA VAL A 137 -13.39 -15.50 0.84
C VAL A 137 -14.49 -16.28 1.58
N GLN A 138 -15.75 -15.94 1.36
CA GLN A 138 -16.87 -16.65 1.99
C GLN A 138 -16.87 -18.13 1.62
N GLY A 139 -16.70 -18.46 0.35
CA GLY A 139 -16.63 -19.85 -0.11
C GLY A 139 -15.46 -20.64 0.52
N ILE A 140 -14.29 -20.01 0.72
CA ILE A 140 -13.17 -20.63 1.41
C ILE A 140 -13.50 -20.83 2.90
N MET A 141 -14.05 -19.81 3.57
CA MET A 141 -14.44 -19.91 4.98
C MET A 141 -15.43 -21.05 5.20
N ASP A 142 -16.45 -21.15 4.35
CA ASP A 142 -17.46 -22.22 4.42
C ASP A 142 -16.84 -23.62 4.20
N ALA A 143 -15.95 -23.75 3.22
CA ALA A 143 -15.27 -25.00 2.88
C ALA A 143 -14.33 -25.48 3.97
N GLU A 144 -13.58 -24.55 4.60
CA GLU A 144 -12.61 -24.84 5.66
C GLU A 144 -13.25 -24.82 7.07
N GLY A 145 -14.54 -24.48 7.18
CA GLY A 145 -15.24 -24.39 8.47
C GLY A 145 -14.70 -23.27 9.36
N LEU A 146 -14.19 -22.18 8.75
CA LEU A 146 -13.66 -21.03 9.47
C LEU A 146 -14.79 -20.10 9.93
N SER A 147 -14.63 -19.52 11.10
CA SER A 147 -15.56 -18.52 11.64
C SER A 147 -14.78 -17.30 12.14
N LEU A 148 -15.38 -16.12 11.97
CA LEU A 148 -14.84 -14.89 12.54
C LEU A 148 -14.89 -14.84 14.07
N ASP A 149 -15.70 -15.72 14.67
CA ASP A 149 -15.88 -15.83 16.13
C ASP A 149 -14.94 -16.86 16.78
N ASP A 150 -14.12 -17.60 16.00
CA ASP A 150 -13.19 -18.52 16.56
C ASP A 150 -12.00 -17.78 17.24
N LYS A 151 -11.31 -18.49 18.15
CA LYS A 151 -10.26 -17.90 18.98
C LYS A 151 -9.10 -17.32 18.14
N GLU A 152 -8.77 -17.96 17.03
CA GLU A 152 -7.65 -17.54 16.18
C GLU A 152 -8.03 -16.29 15.37
N SER A 153 -9.23 -16.26 14.84
CA SER A 153 -9.79 -15.09 14.15
C SER A 153 -9.91 -13.89 15.07
N LEU A 154 -10.39 -14.07 16.30
CA LEU A 154 -10.45 -12.99 17.29
C LEU A 154 -9.08 -12.42 17.64
N GLN A 155 -8.05 -13.27 17.77
CA GLN A 155 -6.67 -12.81 17.99
C GLN A 155 -6.11 -12.02 16.81
N LEU A 156 -6.48 -12.37 15.58
CA LEU A 156 -6.09 -11.63 14.39
C LEU A 156 -6.80 -10.28 14.30
N GLN A 157 -8.08 -10.24 14.67
CA GLN A 157 -8.87 -9.00 14.76
C GLN A 157 -8.26 -8.05 15.79
N ASP A 158 -7.92 -8.53 16.99
CA ASP A 158 -7.27 -7.72 18.03
C ASP A 158 -5.95 -7.11 17.55
N LYS A 159 -5.11 -7.91 16.87
CA LYS A 159 -3.85 -7.41 16.28
C LYS A 159 -4.09 -6.36 15.19
N LEU A 160 -5.11 -6.55 14.35
CA LEU A 160 -5.45 -5.60 13.31
C LEU A 160 -5.92 -4.27 13.91
N VAL A 161 -6.78 -4.31 14.92
CA VAL A 161 -7.24 -3.14 15.69
C VAL A 161 -6.04 -2.38 16.28
N GLU A 162 -5.10 -3.09 16.91
CA GLU A 162 -3.90 -2.50 17.47
C GLU A 162 -3.00 -1.86 16.40
N GLN A 163 -2.76 -2.55 15.27
CA GLN A 163 -1.94 -2.04 14.17
C GLN A 163 -2.53 -0.81 13.50
N MET A 164 -3.85 -0.77 13.37
CA MET A 164 -4.56 0.35 12.73
C MET A 164 -4.85 1.51 13.69
N GLY A 165 -4.61 1.33 14.99
CA GLY A 165 -4.83 2.35 16.01
C GLY A 165 -6.29 2.74 16.20
N VAL A 166 -7.22 1.83 15.93
CA VAL A 166 -8.67 2.01 16.09
C VAL A 166 -9.17 1.32 17.35
N SER A 167 -10.41 1.63 17.75
CA SER A 167 -10.97 1.11 19.00
C SER A 167 -11.61 -0.27 18.85
N SER A 168 -12.00 -0.65 17.62
CA SER A 168 -12.70 -1.91 17.33
C SER A 168 -12.67 -2.25 15.84
N ILE A 169 -12.97 -3.52 15.52
CA ILE A 169 -13.19 -3.96 14.13
C ILE A 169 -14.40 -3.23 13.50
N ALA A 170 -15.45 -2.95 14.26
CA ALA A 170 -16.61 -2.22 13.76
C ALA A 170 -16.22 -0.82 13.22
N GLU A 171 -15.28 -0.15 13.89
CA GLU A 171 -14.73 1.13 13.42
C GLU A 171 -13.97 0.99 12.10
N LEU A 172 -13.23 -0.11 11.92
CA LEU A 172 -12.50 -0.40 10.67
C LEU A 172 -13.42 -0.65 9.48
N VAL A 173 -14.52 -1.37 9.70
CA VAL A 173 -15.45 -1.74 8.62
C VAL A 173 -16.58 -0.73 8.42
N GLY A 174 -16.62 0.35 9.22
CA GLY A 174 -17.56 1.46 9.06
C GLY A 174 -19.00 1.13 9.46
N THR A 175 -19.19 0.22 10.42
CA THR A 175 -20.50 -0.15 10.98
C THR A 175 -20.68 0.34 12.40
#